data_fb8467d1f4f57ca91ab6fcf230e23ccc
#
_entry.id   fb8467d1f4f57ca91ab6fcf230e23ccc
#
_cell.length_a   1.000
_cell.length_b   1.000
_cell.length_c   1.000
_cell.angle_alpha   90.00
_cell.angle_beta   90.00
_cell.angle_gamma   90.00
#
_symmetry.space_group_name_H-M   'P 1'
#
loop_
_entity.id
_entity.type
_entity.pdbx_description
1 polymer ?
#
loop_
_entity_poly.entity_id
_entity_poly.type
_entity_poly.pdbx_seq_one_letter_code
_entity_poly.pdbx_strand_id
1 'polypeptide(L)'
;MTTQSSPVITDMKVIPVAGHDSMLLNIGGAHNAYFTRNIVVLTDNAGHTGIGEAPGGEVIYQTLVEAIPMVLGQEVARLNKVVQQVHKGNQAADFDTFGKGAWTFELRVNAVAALEAALLDLLGQALNVPVCELLGPGKQRETITVLGYLFYIGDRTKTDLPYLENTPGNHEWYQLRHQKAMNSEAVVRLAEASQDRYGFKDF
;
A
#
# COMPACT_ATOMS: atom_id res chain seq x y z
N MET A 1 -7.08 -28.06 30.57
CA MET A 1 -6.54 -27.39 29.37
C MET A 1 -6.91 -25.92 29.49
N THR A 2 -5.96 -25.04 29.78
CA THR A 2 -6.18 -23.58 29.72
C THR A 2 -6.43 -23.23 28.29
N THR A 3 -7.63 -22.86 27.93
CA THR A 3 -7.93 -22.25 26.63
C THR A 3 -7.15 -20.95 26.57
N GLN A 4 -6.05 -20.95 25.84
CA GLN A 4 -5.32 -19.74 25.53
C GLN A 4 -6.27 -18.89 24.67
N SER A 5 -6.77 -17.78 25.23
CA SER A 5 -7.61 -16.85 24.50
C SER A 5 -6.76 -16.16 23.42
N SER A 6 -7.32 -15.96 22.24
CA SER A 6 -6.67 -15.18 21.22
C SER A 6 -6.34 -13.77 21.74
N PRO A 7 -5.21 -13.16 21.35
CA PRO A 7 -4.93 -11.77 21.64
C PRO A 7 -6.07 -10.85 21.19
N VAL A 8 -6.23 -9.74 21.91
CA VAL A 8 -7.28 -8.74 21.67
C VAL A 8 -6.63 -7.45 21.16
N ILE A 9 -7.19 -6.86 20.13
CA ILE A 9 -6.70 -5.59 19.55
C ILE A 9 -6.96 -4.45 20.54
N THR A 10 -5.91 -3.76 20.94
CA THR A 10 -5.95 -2.69 21.96
C THR A 10 -5.73 -1.31 21.37
N ASP A 11 -5.08 -1.19 20.20
CA ASP A 11 -4.84 0.07 19.52
C ASP A 11 -4.92 -0.08 18.01
N MET A 12 -5.40 0.97 17.34
CA MET A 12 -5.38 1.12 15.89
C MET A 12 -5.03 2.55 15.54
N LYS A 13 -3.96 2.71 14.76
CA LYS A 13 -3.53 4.00 14.21
C LYS A 13 -3.66 3.99 12.70
N VAL A 14 -4.11 5.12 12.15
CA VAL A 14 -4.12 5.39 10.71
C VAL A 14 -3.19 6.57 10.47
N ILE A 15 -2.12 6.33 9.73
CA ILE A 15 -1.03 7.30 9.56
C ILE A 15 -0.91 7.64 8.08
N PRO A 16 -1.37 8.83 7.65
CA PRO A 16 -1.14 9.29 6.30
C PRO A 16 0.34 9.64 6.11
N VAL A 17 0.94 9.12 5.03
CA VAL A 17 2.33 9.37 4.68
C VAL A 17 2.44 9.80 3.22
N ALA A 18 3.47 10.58 2.89
CA ALA A 18 3.80 10.96 1.54
C ALA A 18 5.27 10.60 1.25
N GLY A 19 5.48 9.68 0.32
CA GLY A 19 6.80 9.43 -0.26
C GLY A 19 7.09 10.44 -1.36
N HIS A 20 8.31 10.94 -1.40
CA HIS A 20 8.79 11.88 -2.43
C HIS A 20 9.76 11.15 -3.35
N ASP A 21 9.44 11.06 -4.65
CA ASP A 21 10.30 10.42 -5.63
C ASP A 21 11.24 11.42 -6.33
N SER A 22 12.34 10.90 -6.85
CA SER A 22 13.26 11.63 -7.73
C SER A 22 12.79 11.68 -9.18
N MET A 23 11.84 10.82 -9.57
CA MET A 23 11.23 10.84 -10.89
C MET A 23 9.98 11.71 -10.90
N LEU A 24 9.86 12.58 -11.88
CA LEU A 24 8.61 13.28 -12.16
C LEU A 24 7.73 12.37 -13.00
N LEU A 25 6.93 11.54 -12.38
CA LEU A 25 6.08 10.58 -13.08
C LEU A 25 5.02 11.28 -13.92
N ASN A 26 4.78 10.76 -15.12
CA ASN A 26 3.66 11.17 -15.97
C ASN A 26 2.65 10.02 -16.06
N ILE A 27 1.51 10.19 -15.43
CA ILE A 27 0.42 9.21 -15.44
C ILE A 27 -0.78 9.87 -16.12
N GLY A 28 -1.09 9.42 -17.34
CA GLY A 28 -2.24 9.96 -18.08
C GLY A 28 -2.17 11.47 -18.36
N GLY A 29 -0.96 12.04 -18.47
CA GLY A 29 -0.74 13.47 -18.64
C GLY A 29 -0.61 14.27 -17.34
N ALA A 30 -0.89 13.68 -16.18
CA ALA A 30 -0.66 14.31 -14.90
C ALA A 30 0.76 14.09 -14.41
N HIS A 31 1.38 15.15 -13.87
CA HIS A 31 2.69 15.07 -13.23
C HIS A 31 2.50 14.83 -11.72
N ASN A 32 3.28 13.91 -11.17
CA ASN A 32 3.25 13.59 -9.74
C ASN A 32 4.67 13.34 -9.22
N ALA A 33 5.03 14.03 -8.14
CA ALA A 33 6.30 13.86 -7.43
C ALA A 33 6.12 13.13 -6.08
N TYR A 34 4.89 12.87 -5.67
CA TYR A 34 4.55 12.26 -4.39
C TYR A 34 3.74 11.00 -4.55
N PHE A 35 4.05 10.01 -3.72
CA PHE A 35 3.23 8.83 -3.50
C PHE A 35 2.62 8.91 -2.11
N THR A 36 1.32 9.09 -2.03
CA THR A 36 0.61 9.11 -0.75
C THR A 36 0.10 7.73 -0.38
N ARG A 37 0.21 7.37 0.89
CA ARG A 37 -0.28 6.12 1.47
C ARG A 37 -0.96 6.39 2.80
N ASN A 38 -1.87 5.50 3.18
CA ASN A 38 -2.42 5.41 4.53
C ASN A 38 -1.91 4.11 5.16
N ILE A 39 -1.11 4.22 6.21
CA ILE A 39 -0.57 3.08 6.95
C ILE A 39 -1.50 2.77 8.11
N VAL A 40 -1.94 1.53 8.21
CA VAL A 40 -2.69 0.99 9.35
C VAL A 40 -1.72 0.27 10.25
N VAL A 41 -1.73 0.63 11.54
CA VAL A 41 -0.94 -0.04 12.57
C VAL A 41 -1.90 -0.54 13.64
N LEU A 42 -1.96 -1.84 13.83
CA LEU A 42 -2.72 -2.50 14.88
C LEU A 42 -1.79 -3.00 15.98
N THR A 43 -2.19 -2.87 17.24
CA THR A 43 -1.46 -3.44 18.37
C THR A 43 -2.42 -4.31 19.18
N ASP A 44 -1.95 -5.46 19.66
CA ASP A 44 -2.71 -6.34 20.54
C ASP A 44 -2.22 -6.29 21.99
N ASN A 45 -2.97 -6.94 22.89
CA ASN A 45 -2.64 -7.02 24.31
C ASN A 45 -1.48 -7.98 24.65
N ALA A 46 -0.94 -8.70 23.66
CA ALA A 46 0.27 -9.50 23.78
C ALA A 46 1.53 -8.73 23.34
N GLY A 47 1.37 -7.52 22.77
CA GLY A 47 2.46 -6.66 22.34
C GLY A 47 2.87 -6.85 20.87
N HIS A 48 2.11 -7.62 20.08
CA HIS A 48 2.35 -7.71 18.64
C HIS A 48 1.86 -6.44 17.94
N THR A 49 2.48 -6.14 16.80
CA THR A 49 2.11 -4.99 15.95
C THR A 49 1.96 -5.46 14.50
N GLY A 50 0.74 -5.36 13.97
CA GLY A 50 0.44 -5.69 12.58
C GLY A 50 0.32 -4.44 11.72
N ILE A 51 0.83 -4.51 10.48
CA ILE A 51 0.91 -3.38 9.57
C ILE A 51 0.17 -3.69 8.26
N GLY A 52 -0.62 -2.72 7.81
CA GLY A 52 -1.24 -2.73 6.48
C GLY A 52 -1.10 -1.40 5.78
N GLU A 53 -1.26 -1.41 4.47
CA GLU A 53 -1.11 -0.22 3.63
C GLU A 53 -2.25 -0.10 2.63
N ALA A 54 -2.79 1.11 2.47
CA ALA A 54 -3.73 1.49 1.42
C ALA A 54 -3.19 2.68 0.62
N PRO A 55 -3.68 2.91 -0.61
CA PRO A 55 -3.47 4.17 -1.30
C PRO A 55 -3.84 5.37 -0.42
N GLY A 56 -3.18 6.50 -0.64
CA GLY A 56 -3.49 7.75 0.04
C GLY A 56 -4.83 8.34 -0.39
N GLY A 57 -5.19 9.42 0.24
CA GLY A 57 -6.42 10.18 -0.03
C GLY A 57 -7.36 10.21 1.17
N GLU A 58 -8.09 11.32 1.28
CA GLU A 58 -8.92 11.64 2.43
C GLU A 58 -10.04 10.61 2.65
N VAL A 59 -10.68 10.15 1.57
CA VAL A 59 -11.80 9.19 1.67
C VAL A 59 -11.35 7.85 2.28
N ILE A 60 -10.19 7.33 1.85
CA ILE A 60 -9.63 6.09 2.40
C ILE A 60 -9.23 6.31 3.87
N TYR A 61 -8.58 7.44 4.16
CA TYR A 61 -8.19 7.81 5.52
C TYR A 61 -9.40 7.85 6.46
N GLN A 62 -10.44 8.59 6.11
CA GLN A 62 -11.66 8.71 6.93
C GLN A 62 -12.35 7.36 7.11
N THR A 63 -12.45 6.55 6.05
CA THR A 63 -13.01 5.19 6.12
C THR A 63 -12.27 4.32 7.14
N LEU A 64 -10.94 4.41 7.18
CA LEU A 64 -10.11 3.67 8.14
C LEU A 64 -10.27 4.22 9.56
N VAL A 65 -10.35 5.53 9.74
CA VAL A 65 -10.58 6.16 11.05
C VAL A 65 -11.96 5.77 11.61
N GLU A 66 -12.99 5.77 10.79
CA GLU A 66 -14.34 5.33 11.17
C GLU A 66 -14.42 3.84 11.52
N ALA A 67 -13.49 3.02 11.00
CA ALA A 67 -13.39 1.60 11.34
C ALA A 67 -12.81 1.35 12.75
N ILE A 68 -12.07 2.29 13.35
CA ILE A 68 -11.39 2.11 14.64
C ILE A 68 -12.31 1.53 15.73
N PRO A 69 -13.51 2.08 16.01
CA PRO A 69 -14.37 1.56 17.06
C PRO A 69 -14.91 0.14 16.76
N MET A 70 -14.93 -0.29 15.50
CA MET A 70 -15.36 -1.65 15.13
C MET A 70 -14.23 -2.68 15.32
N VAL A 71 -12.98 -2.24 15.35
CA VAL A 71 -11.76 -3.06 15.41
C VAL A 71 -11.28 -3.24 16.85
N LEU A 72 -11.31 -2.17 17.64
CA LEU A 72 -10.85 -2.21 19.03
C LEU A 72 -11.69 -3.19 19.88
N GLY A 73 -11.00 -3.95 20.72
CA GLY A 73 -11.59 -4.96 21.58
C GLY A 73 -11.97 -6.28 20.88
N GLN A 74 -11.71 -6.39 19.57
CA GLN A 74 -11.93 -7.64 18.86
C GLN A 74 -10.75 -8.61 19.04
N GLU A 75 -11.06 -9.91 19.08
CA GLU A 75 -10.04 -10.96 19.09
C GLU A 75 -9.38 -11.09 17.70
N VAL A 76 -8.05 -11.17 17.66
CA VAL A 76 -7.27 -11.33 16.43
C VAL A 76 -7.70 -12.56 15.63
N ALA A 77 -8.01 -13.68 16.32
CA ALA A 77 -8.50 -14.91 15.68
C ALA A 77 -9.84 -14.73 14.94
N ARG A 78 -10.56 -13.64 15.17
CA ARG A 78 -11.84 -13.34 14.52
C ARG A 78 -11.72 -12.38 13.35
N LEU A 79 -10.55 -12.33 12.71
CA LEU A 79 -10.25 -11.38 11.64
C LEU A 79 -11.36 -11.28 10.57
N ASN A 80 -11.87 -12.41 10.08
CA ASN A 80 -12.95 -12.42 9.08
C ASN A 80 -14.24 -11.73 9.56
N LYS A 81 -14.56 -11.85 10.86
CA LYS A 81 -15.70 -11.15 11.44
C LYS A 81 -15.45 -9.63 11.47
N VAL A 82 -14.24 -9.22 11.84
CA VAL A 82 -13.85 -7.80 11.90
C VAL A 82 -13.92 -7.19 10.50
N VAL A 83 -13.32 -7.84 9.51
CA VAL A 83 -13.35 -7.42 8.10
C VAL A 83 -14.79 -7.28 7.60
N GLN A 84 -15.65 -8.27 7.88
CA GLN A 84 -17.06 -8.21 7.49
C GLN A 84 -17.83 -7.08 8.18
N GLN A 85 -17.55 -6.81 9.45
CA GLN A 85 -18.20 -5.72 10.19
C GLN A 85 -17.84 -4.36 9.61
N VAL A 86 -16.56 -4.13 9.32
CA VAL A 86 -16.08 -2.89 8.71
C VAL A 86 -16.65 -2.74 7.30
N HIS A 87 -16.67 -3.82 6.51
CA HIS A 87 -17.24 -3.79 5.18
C HIS A 87 -18.73 -3.42 5.19
N LYS A 88 -19.52 -4.00 6.10
CA LYS A 88 -20.95 -3.69 6.24
C LYS A 88 -21.19 -2.28 6.81
N GLY A 89 -20.43 -1.85 7.80
CA GLY A 89 -20.51 -0.51 8.36
C GLY A 89 -20.29 0.57 7.30
N ASN A 90 -19.29 0.35 6.44
CA ASN A 90 -18.99 1.26 5.34
C ASN A 90 -20.07 1.27 4.23
N GLN A 91 -20.90 0.23 4.11
CA GLN A 91 -22.03 0.21 3.17
C GLN A 91 -23.21 1.06 3.64
N ALA A 92 -23.38 1.25 4.95
CA ALA A 92 -24.46 2.02 5.53
C ALA A 92 -24.20 3.55 5.48
N ALA A 93 -22.96 3.99 5.28
CA ALA A 93 -22.63 5.39 5.06
C ALA A 93 -23.10 5.80 3.65
N ASP A 94 -24.00 6.76 3.62
CA ASP A 94 -24.82 7.19 2.48
C ASP A 94 -24.02 7.37 1.18
N PHE A 95 -24.43 6.68 0.13
CA PHE A 95 -23.87 6.73 -1.21
C PHE A 95 -24.04 8.10 -1.90
N ASP A 96 -24.82 9.01 -1.30
CA ASP A 96 -25.22 10.28 -1.93
C ASP A 96 -24.22 11.44 -1.74
N THR A 97 -23.26 11.34 -0.82
CA THR A 97 -22.40 12.48 -0.47
C THR A 97 -21.27 12.74 -1.48
N PHE A 98 -20.87 11.75 -2.30
CA PHE A 98 -19.71 11.85 -3.20
C PHE A 98 -19.97 11.48 -4.67
N GLY A 99 -21.21 11.50 -5.13
CA GLY A 99 -21.54 11.20 -6.52
C GLY A 99 -21.49 9.69 -6.84
N LYS A 100 -22.50 9.25 -7.58
CA LYS A 100 -22.68 7.86 -8.02
C LYS A 100 -21.57 7.46 -8.98
N GLY A 101 -20.51 6.78 -8.50
CA GLY A 101 -19.47 6.27 -9.37
C GLY A 101 -18.77 5.02 -8.80
N ALA A 102 -18.32 4.14 -9.69
CA ALA A 102 -17.56 2.92 -9.38
C ALA A 102 -16.36 3.15 -8.44
N TRP A 103 -15.79 4.34 -8.46
CA TRP A 103 -14.65 4.77 -7.65
C TRP A 103 -14.88 4.71 -6.14
N THR A 104 -16.09 4.96 -5.66
CA THR A 104 -16.40 4.89 -4.21
C THR A 104 -16.36 3.48 -3.67
N PHE A 105 -16.75 2.49 -4.45
CA PHE A 105 -16.64 1.08 -4.07
C PHE A 105 -15.18 0.64 -3.98
N GLU A 106 -14.35 0.97 -4.96
CA GLU A 106 -12.92 0.63 -5.00
C GLU A 106 -12.16 1.27 -3.82
N LEU A 107 -12.46 2.51 -3.47
CA LEU A 107 -11.82 3.20 -2.34
C LEU A 107 -12.08 2.49 -1.00
N ARG A 108 -13.30 2.00 -0.78
CA ARG A 108 -13.68 1.24 0.42
C ARG A 108 -13.03 -0.13 0.46
N VAL A 109 -12.96 -0.82 -0.67
CA VAL A 109 -12.26 -2.11 -0.78
C VAL A 109 -10.79 -1.94 -0.42
N ASN A 110 -10.14 -0.88 -0.88
CA ASN A 110 -8.75 -0.57 -0.54
C ASN A 110 -8.55 -0.33 0.97
N ALA A 111 -9.47 0.37 1.63
CA ALA A 111 -9.41 0.56 3.08
C ALA A 111 -9.55 -0.77 3.84
N VAL A 112 -10.52 -1.60 3.44
CA VAL A 112 -10.73 -2.93 4.04
C VAL A 112 -9.52 -3.84 3.81
N ALA A 113 -8.92 -3.82 2.62
CA ALA A 113 -7.72 -4.61 2.31
C ALA A 113 -6.51 -4.23 3.19
N ALA A 114 -6.31 -2.94 3.46
CA ALA A 114 -5.25 -2.50 4.38
C ALA A 114 -5.48 -3.01 5.81
N LEU A 115 -6.71 -2.95 6.29
CA LEU A 115 -7.08 -3.47 7.60
C LEU A 115 -6.89 -5.00 7.66
N GLU A 116 -7.33 -5.72 6.63
CA GLU A 116 -7.15 -7.18 6.53
C GLU A 116 -5.68 -7.57 6.54
N ALA A 117 -4.83 -6.84 5.80
CA ALA A 117 -3.38 -7.07 5.82
C ALA A 117 -2.79 -6.91 7.23
N ALA A 118 -3.16 -5.85 7.96
CA ALA A 118 -2.71 -5.63 9.32
C ALA A 118 -3.21 -6.72 10.30
N LEU A 119 -4.44 -7.19 10.13
CA LEU A 119 -5.01 -8.29 10.93
C LEU A 119 -4.33 -9.62 10.66
N LEU A 120 -4.01 -9.92 9.39
CA LEU A 120 -3.27 -11.13 9.01
C LEU A 120 -1.84 -11.10 9.56
N ASP A 121 -1.19 -9.94 9.55
CA ASP A 121 0.14 -9.76 10.14
C ASP A 121 0.10 -10.00 11.65
N LEU A 122 -0.86 -9.43 12.39
CA LEU A 122 -1.07 -9.74 13.81
C LEU A 122 -1.30 -11.23 14.06
N LEU A 123 -2.16 -11.85 13.26
CA LEU A 123 -2.48 -13.27 13.41
C LEU A 123 -1.25 -14.15 13.15
N GLY A 124 -0.46 -13.82 12.13
CA GLY A 124 0.80 -14.51 11.82
C GLY A 124 1.77 -14.44 13.01
N GLN A 125 1.92 -13.27 13.61
CA GLN A 125 2.78 -13.08 14.78
C GLN A 125 2.24 -13.87 16.01
N ALA A 126 0.94 -13.80 16.27
CA ALA A 126 0.34 -14.54 17.37
C ALA A 126 0.47 -16.07 17.24
N LEU A 127 0.48 -16.58 16.01
CA LEU A 127 0.67 -18.00 15.69
C LEU A 127 2.14 -18.38 15.46
N ASN A 128 3.03 -17.39 15.38
CA ASN A 128 4.44 -17.54 15.00
C ASN A 128 4.64 -18.23 13.63
N VAL A 129 3.86 -17.80 12.64
CA VAL A 129 3.95 -18.25 11.25
C VAL A 129 3.91 -17.05 10.29
N PRO A 130 4.57 -17.12 9.13
CA PRO A 130 4.44 -16.06 8.13
C PRO A 130 3.02 -16.02 7.54
N VAL A 131 2.58 -14.85 7.12
CA VAL A 131 1.22 -14.64 6.57
C VAL A 131 0.92 -15.59 5.40
N CYS A 132 1.90 -15.90 4.57
CA CYS A 132 1.70 -16.83 3.44
C CYS A 132 1.26 -18.24 3.87
N GLU A 133 1.54 -18.67 5.11
CA GLU A 133 1.04 -19.95 5.66
C GLU A 133 -0.42 -19.87 6.11
N LEU A 134 -0.97 -18.66 6.27
CA LEU A 134 -2.37 -18.44 6.62
C LEU A 134 -3.28 -18.38 5.39
N LEU A 135 -2.70 -18.29 4.19
CA LEU A 135 -3.43 -18.06 2.96
C LEU A 135 -3.43 -19.32 2.07
N GLY A 136 -4.62 -19.77 1.68
CA GLY A 136 -4.80 -20.90 0.76
C GLY A 136 -4.02 -22.14 1.22
N PRO A 137 -3.22 -22.77 0.33
CA PRO A 137 -2.43 -23.96 0.66
C PRO A 137 -1.08 -23.65 1.33
N GLY A 138 -0.87 -22.44 1.84
CA GLY A 138 0.39 -22.01 2.45
C GLY A 138 1.45 -21.59 1.43
N LYS A 139 2.69 -21.49 1.88
CA LYS A 139 3.82 -21.05 1.06
C LYS A 139 4.08 -21.98 -0.12
N GLN A 140 4.00 -21.44 -1.34
CA GLN A 140 4.12 -22.22 -2.59
C GLN A 140 5.51 -22.14 -3.23
N ARG A 141 6.30 -21.13 -2.88
CA ARG A 141 7.63 -20.90 -3.47
C ARG A 141 8.53 -20.10 -2.53
N GLU A 142 9.83 -20.24 -2.69
CA GLU A 142 10.82 -19.49 -1.91
C GLU A 142 11.09 -18.10 -2.48
N THR A 143 10.93 -17.93 -3.77
CA THR A 143 11.21 -16.68 -4.49
C THR A 143 10.07 -16.34 -5.44
N ILE A 144 9.89 -15.05 -5.68
CA ILE A 144 8.97 -14.52 -6.69
C ILE A 144 9.75 -13.68 -7.70
N THR A 145 9.30 -13.69 -8.95
CA THR A 145 9.78 -12.75 -9.96
C THR A 145 9.20 -11.37 -9.68
N VAL A 146 10.06 -10.36 -9.71
CA VAL A 146 9.66 -8.96 -9.54
C VAL A 146 9.61 -8.29 -10.91
N LEU A 147 8.47 -7.64 -11.21
CA LEU A 147 8.30 -6.81 -12.39
C LEU A 147 9.10 -5.51 -12.23
N GLY A 148 9.88 -5.16 -13.24
CA GLY A 148 10.53 -3.87 -13.35
C GLY A 148 9.52 -2.81 -13.80
N TYR A 149 8.89 -2.14 -12.85
CA TYR A 149 7.80 -1.20 -13.15
C TYR A 149 8.34 0.14 -13.61
N LEU A 150 8.04 0.52 -14.85
CA LEU A 150 8.48 1.76 -15.47
C LEU A 150 7.31 2.70 -15.75
N PHE A 151 7.57 4.00 -15.62
CA PHE A 151 6.64 5.06 -15.99
C PHE A 151 7.25 5.99 -17.05
N TYR A 152 6.40 6.68 -17.77
CA TYR A 152 6.83 7.88 -18.46
C TYR A 152 7.30 8.92 -17.45
N ILE A 153 8.42 9.58 -17.75
CA ILE A 153 8.96 10.66 -16.92
C ILE A 153 8.67 11.99 -17.60
N GLY A 154 7.99 12.86 -16.87
CA GLY A 154 7.60 14.18 -17.34
C GLY A 154 8.80 15.13 -17.55
N ASP A 155 8.51 16.25 -18.19
CA ASP A 155 9.48 17.31 -18.41
C ASP A 155 9.54 18.24 -17.19
N ARG A 156 10.65 18.20 -16.47
CA ARG A 156 10.90 18.99 -15.25
C ARG A 156 10.81 20.50 -15.50
N THR A 157 11.07 20.95 -16.72
CA THR A 157 11.00 22.38 -17.06
C THR A 157 9.57 22.91 -17.19
N LYS A 158 8.58 22.03 -17.15
CA LYS A 158 7.15 22.37 -17.32
C LYS A 158 6.34 22.34 -16.01
N THR A 159 6.99 22.22 -14.87
CA THR A 159 6.32 22.13 -13.58
C THR A 159 7.20 22.71 -12.47
N ASP A 160 6.56 23.35 -11.49
CA ASP A 160 7.19 23.83 -10.27
C ASP A 160 7.04 22.81 -9.13
N LEU A 161 6.57 21.59 -9.41
CA LEU A 161 6.42 20.55 -8.38
C LEU A 161 7.79 20.21 -7.77
N PRO A 162 7.91 20.25 -6.43
CA PRO A 162 9.12 19.82 -5.77
C PRO A 162 9.32 18.31 -5.97
N TYR A 163 10.55 17.89 -6.21
CA TYR A 163 10.96 16.49 -6.31
C TYR A 163 12.39 16.33 -5.85
N LEU A 164 12.78 15.10 -5.48
CA LEU A 164 14.14 14.85 -5.03
C LEU A 164 15.14 15.00 -6.18
N GLU A 165 16.17 15.81 -5.96
CA GLU A 165 17.25 16.02 -6.93
C GLU A 165 18.46 15.11 -6.68
N ASN A 166 18.51 14.47 -5.52
CA ASN A 166 19.64 13.63 -5.13
C ASN A 166 19.75 12.39 -6.01
N THR A 167 20.89 12.25 -6.65
CA THR A 167 21.25 11.09 -7.46
C THR A 167 22.29 10.27 -6.71
N PRO A 168 21.93 9.16 -6.08
CA PRO A 168 22.87 8.33 -5.34
C PRO A 168 23.76 7.55 -6.32
N GLY A 169 24.95 8.05 -6.62
CA GLY A 169 25.98 7.38 -7.44
C GLY A 169 25.94 7.71 -8.92
N ASN A 170 26.85 7.10 -9.69
CA ASN A 170 27.13 7.41 -11.08
C ASN A 170 26.47 6.45 -12.09
N HIS A 171 25.64 5.52 -11.65
CA HIS A 171 24.99 4.56 -12.53
C HIS A 171 24.00 5.27 -13.47
N GLU A 172 23.95 4.86 -14.73
CA GLU A 172 23.09 5.48 -15.76
C GLU A 172 21.62 5.54 -15.33
N TRP A 173 21.10 4.52 -14.65
CA TRP A 173 19.75 4.51 -14.10
C TRP A 173 19.42 5.77 -13.30
N TYR A 174 20.32 6.21 -12.41
CA TYR A 174 20.09 7.39 -11.60
C TYR A 174 20.09 8.69 -12.42
N GLN A 175 20.86 8.74 -13.49
CA GLN A 175 20.88 9.88 -14.41
C GLN A 175 19.59 9.95 -15.22
N LEU A 176 19.14 8.82 -15.76
CA LEU A 176 17.92 8.74 -16.56
C LEU A 176 16.65 9.06 -15.78
N ARG A 177 16.61 8.77 -14.48
CA ARG A 177 15.47 9.12 -13.60
C ARG A 177 15.17 10.62 -13.55
N HIS A 178 16.15 11.46 -13.85
CA HIS A 178 16.01 12.91 -13.87
C HIS A 178 15.77 13.48 -15.27
N GLN A 179 15.76 12.66 -16.29
CA GLN A 179 15.56 13.06 -17.67
C GLN A 179 14.13 12.77 -18.12
N LYS A 180 13.62 13.61 -19.01
CA LYS A 180 12.33 13.39 -19.66
C LYS A 180 12.34 12.07 -20.44
N ALA A 181 11.37 11.20 -20.20
CA ALA A 181 11.17 9.94 -20.91
C ALA A 181 9.71 9.82 -21.35
N MET A 182 9.39 10.43 -22.51
CA MET A 182 8.03 10.55 -23.05
C MET A 182 7.90 9.92 -24.45
N ASN A 183 8.90 9.15 -24.88
CA ASN A 183 8.89 8.40 -26.12
C ASN A 183 9.46 7.00 -25.91
N SER A 184 9.31 6.13 -26.90
CA SER A 184 9.70 4.72 -26.83
C SER A 184 11.18 4.53 -26.56
N GLU A 185 12.03 5.31 -27.23
CA GLU A 185 13.48 5.20 -27.11
C GLU A 185 13.96 5.53 -25.70
N ALA A 186 13.39 6.56 -25.08
CA ALA A 186 13.73 6.96 -23.72
C ALA A 186 13.26 5.92 -22.69
N VAL A 187 12.08 5.31 -22.88
CA VAL A 187 11.57 4.25 -22.00
C VAL A 187 12.40 2.96 -22.14
N VAL A 188 12.82 2.61 -23.37
CA VAL A 188 13.72 1.46 -23.59
C VAL A 188 15.05 1.67 -22.87
N ARG A 189 15.65 2.86 -22.95
CA ARG A 189 16.88 3.17 -22.21
C ARG A 189 16.70 3.06 -20.69
N LEU A 190 15.54 3.47 -20.15
CA LEU A 190 15.22 3.27 -18.74
C LEU A 190 15.13 1.77 -18.39
N ALA A 191 14.51 0.96 -19.25
CA ALA A 191 14.44 -0.49 -19.06
C ALA A 191 15.83 -1.13 -19.05
N GLU A 192 16.67 -0.81 -20.04
CA GLU A 192 18.06 -1.29 -20.13
C GLU A 192 18.87 -0.93 -18.89
N ALA A 193 18.82 0.34 -18.47
CA ALA A 193 19.54 0.81 -17.29
C ALA A 193 19.03 0.17 -15.98
N SER A 194 17.72 -0.10 -15.86
CA SER A 194 17.16 -0.79 -14.70
C SER A 194 17.48 -2.27 -14.71
N GLN A 195 17.53 -2.92 -15.86
CA GLN A 195 18.00 -4.29 -16.02
C GLN A 195 19.46 -4.42 -15.59
N ASP A 196 20.33 -3.52 -16.05
CA ASP A 196 21.73 -3.50 -15.69
C ASP A 196 21.93 -3.26 -14.18
N ARG A 197 21.15 -2.37 -13.59
CA ARG A 197 21.25 -1.99 -12.17
C ARG A 197 20.66 -3.02 -11.21
N TYR A 198 19.52 -3.63 -11.55
CA TYR A 198 18.72 -4.44 -10.63
C TYR A 198 18.50 -5.88 -11.11
N GLY A 199 18.84 -6.19 -12.35
CA GLY A 199 18.66 -7.52 -12.93
C GLY A 199 17.19 -7.84 -13.29
N PHE A 200 16.33 -6.84 -13.45
CA PHE A 200 14.97 -7.08 -13.92
C PHE A 200 14.97 -7.72 -15.30
N LYS A 201 14.06 -8.65 -15.53
CA LYS A 201 13.91 -9.35 -16.81
C LYS A 201 12.55 -9.08 -17.47
N ASP A 202 11.57 -8.69 -16.66
CA ASP A 202 10.19 -8.41 -17.07
C ASP A 202 9.84 -6.97 -16.71
N PHE A 203 9.14 -6.29 -17.65
CA PHE A 203 8.73 -4.90 -17.54
C PHE A 203 7.26 -4.70 -17.91
#